data_97a473fc3bb938f0da48afe3c791bb4b
#
_entry.id   97a473fc3bb938f0da48afe3c791bb4b
#
_cell.length_a   1.000
_cell.length_b   1.000
_cell.length_c   1.000
_cell.angle_alpha   90.00
_cell.angle_beta   90.00
_cell.angle_gamma   90.00
#
_symmetry.space_group_name_H-M   'P 1'
#
loop_
_entity.id
_entity.type
_entity.pdbx_description
1 polymer ?
#
loop_
_entity_poly.entity_id
_entity_poly.type
_entity_poly.pdbx_seq_one_letter_code
_entity_poly.pdbx_strand_id
1 'polypeptide(L)'
;MTTVAAAPTARASRSWYKILYVQVLLAILLGIIVGWGWPSLATSDWMRALGDGFIKLIKMVIAPIIFCTVVSGIAHIQDAKKVGRVGIKALVYFEIVSTLALVIGLVMGNLFQIGRGLAAKPDAAAVASYVEQAKATRFVDFVLSIIPDSVVGALARGDILQVLLFAILLGFSLMALGQRGERLRSTIDDAAQAVFGVIAIIMKAAPIGAFAAMAFTIGKFGPSALANLIGLIALFYATAALFVIVVLGLIARFVGFSIFKFIAYLKDELLIVLGTSSSESALPQLMEKLERLGCSKPVVGLVVPTGYSFNLDGTNIYMTLATLFIARALGLDLAFDQQLTILIVAMLTSKGASGVTGAGFITLAATLSAVNPALVPGMAIVFSIDKFMSEVRALTNIIGNGVAVVFVSWWEGELDRITLHARLGRQADLPDVATAIVTADALPASEDTRNSEIARARGENWTERARCKRGRTHSS
;
A
#
# COMPACT_ATOMS: atom_id res chain seq x y z
N MET A 1 37.69 12.37 -44.80
CA MET A 1 37.58 12.63 -43.36
C MET A 1 36.67 11.55 -42.79
N THR A 2 37.27 10.54 -42.18
CA THR A 2 36.60 9.38 -41.62
C THR A 2 36.02 9.75 -40.24
N THR A 3 34.71 9.76 -40.13
CA THR A 3 33.98 9.95 -38.87
C THR A 3 34.15 8.69 -38.01
N VAL A 4 34.89 8.81 -36.92
CA VAL A 4 35.02 7.80 -35.88
C VAL A 4 33.67 7.73 -35.15
N ALA A 5 32.96 6.62 -35.30
CA ALA A 5 31.76 6.31 -34.51
C ALA A 5 32.18 6.12 -33.04
N ALA A 6 31.69 6.97 -32.16
CA ALA A 6 31.89 6.81 -30.72
C ALA A 6 31.24 5.52 -30.25
N ALA A 7 32.06 4.63 -29.66
CA ALA A 7 31.60 3.39 -29.05
C ALA A 7 30.57 3.67 -27.95
N PRO A 8 29.52 2.84 -27.81
CA PRO A 8 28.54 3.01 -26.72
C PRO A 8 29.26 2.84 -25.38
N THR A 9 29.23 3.88 -24.56
CA THR A 9 29.76 3.84 -23.19
C THR A 9 29.13 2.69 -22.42
N ALA A 10 29.96 1.73 -22.00
CA ALA A 10 29.55 0.60 -21.19
C ALA A 10 28.80 1.09 -19.96
N ARG A 11 27.54 0.69 -19.81
CA ARG A 11 26.73 0.90 -18.60
C ARG A 11 27.51 0.38 -17.40
N ALA A 12 27.91 1.27 -16.50
CA ALA A 12 28.45 0.89 -15.22
C ALA A 12 27.43 -0.01 -14.52
N SER A 13 27.75 -1.28 -14.35
CA SER A 13 26.92 -2.23 -13.61
C SER A 13 26.80 -1.68 -12.18
N ARG A 14 25.63 -1.21 -11.80
CA ARG A 14 25.35 -0.82 -10.42
C ARG A 14 25.66 -2.03 -9.55
N SER A 15 26.66 -1.92 -8.70
CA SER A 15 27.07 -3.01 -7.80
C SER A 15 25.82 -3.48 -7.03
N TRP A 16 25.56 -4.79 -7.03
CA TRP A 16 24.37 -5.42 -6.46
C TRP A 16 24.06 -4.98 -5.01
N TYR A 17 25.11 -4.69 -4.19
CA TYR A 17 24.99 -4.21 -2.82
C TYR A 17 24.47 -2.76 -2.70
N LYS A 18 24.41 -1.99 -3.80
CA LYS A 18 23.83 -0.64 -3.85
C LYS A 18 22.32 -0.63 -4.12
N ILE A 19 21.74 -1.80 -4.36
CA ILE A 19 20.30 -1.96 -4.59
C ILE A 19 19.62 -1.94 -3.23
N LEU A 20 18.66 -1.01 -3.02
CA LEU A 20 17.94 -0.85 -1.74
C LEU A 20 17.33 -2.16 -1.24
N TYR A 21 16.73 -2.94 -2.16
CA TYR A 21 16.20 -4.26 -1.88
C TYR A 21 17.22 -5.18 -1.20
N VAL A 22 18.44 -5.29 -1.74
CA VAL A 22 19.50 -6.13 -1.19
C VAL A 22 19.94 -5.62 0.18
N GLN A 23 20.06 -4.30 0.33
CA GLN A 23 20.42 -3.68 1.61
C GLN A 23 19.38 -3.97 2.69
N VAL A 24 18.08 -3.87 2.38
CA VAL A 24 16.99 -4.16 3.33
C VAL A 24 16.96 -5.66 3.67
N LEU A 25 17.13 -6.56 2.69
CA LEU A 25 17.20 -7.99 2.93
C LEU A 25 18.36 -8.38 3.86
N LEU A 26 19.56 -7.86 3.58
CA LEU A 26 20.73 -8.08 4.43
C LEU A 26 20.52 -7.49 5.84
N ALA A 27 19.89 -6.32 5.95
CA ALA A 27 19.57 -5.69 7.21
C ALA A 27 18.58 -6.53 8.05
N ILE A 28 17.55 -7.09 7.44
CA ILE A 28 16.61 -8.04 8.08
C ILE A 28 17.35 -9.26 8.60
N LEU A 29 18.19 -9.90 7.76
CA LEU A 29 18.96 -11.09 8.16
C LEU A 29 19.90 -10.77 9.34
N LEU A 30 20.62 -9.65 9.30
CA LEU A 30 21.46 -9.19 10.40
C LEU A 30 20.64 -8.90 11.66
N GLY A 31 19.43 -8.33 11.51
CA GLY A 31 18.51 -8.09 12.61
C GLY A 31 18.09 -9.39 13.29
N ILE A 32 17.77 -10.44 12.53
CA ILE A 32 17.45 -11.77 13.08
C ILE A 32 18.65 -12.34 13.85
N ILE A 33 19.85 -12.28 13.29
CA ILE A 33 21.07 -12.79 13.93
C ILE A 33 21.34 -12.06 15.26
N VAL A 34 21.26 -10.72 15.26
CA VAL A 34 21.47 -9.91 16.47
C VAL A 34 20.39 -10.14 17.50
N GLY A 35 19.12 -10.23 17.06
CA GLY A 35 17.98 -10.51 17.94
C GLY A 35 18.11 -11.86 18.67
N TRP A 36 18.61 -12.86 17.95
CA TRP A 36 18.82 -14.19 18.52
C TRP A 36 20.09 -14.32 19.36
N GLY A 37 21.23 -13.79 18.86
CA GLY A 37 22.53 -13.92 19.51
C GLY A 37 22.74 -12.98 20.70
N TRP A 38 22.15 -11.79 20.66
CA TRP A 38 22.30 -10.75 21.69
C TRP A 38 20.95 -10.10 22.07
N PRO A 39 20.04 -10.85 22.73
CA PRO A 39 18.70 -10.34 23.07
C PRO A 39 18.72 -9.07 23.91
N SER A 40 19.66 -8.91 24.84
CA SER A 40 19.78 -7.72 25.67
C SER A 40 20.12 -6.44 24.85
N LEU A 41 20.98 -6.56 23.84
CA LEU A 41 21.27 -5.47 22.90
C LEU A 41 20.07 -5.19 22.01
N ALA A 42 19.44 -6.26 21.48
CA ALA A 42 18.31 -6.16 20.57
C ALA A 42 17.07 -5.53 21.21
N THR A 43 16.84 -5.75 22.51
CA THR A 43 15.72 -5.16 23.26
C THR A 43 16.04 -3.82 23.91
N SER A 44 17.23 -3.26 23.67
CA SER A 44 17.62 -1.95 24.19
C SER A 44 16.71 -0.83 23.66
N ASP A 45 16.58 0.24 24.45
CA ASP A 45 15.79 1.42 24.07
C ASP A 45 16.28 2.06 22.76
N TRP A 46 17.59 2.03 22.50
CA TRP A 46 18.17 2.54 21.27
C TRP A 46 17.74 1.72 20.04
N MET A 47 17.72 0.38 20.14
CA MET A 47 17.29 -0.48 19.05
C MET A 47 15.81 -0.24 18.72
N ARG A 48 14.98 -0.13 19.76
CA ARG A 48 13.59 0.24 19.62
C ARG A 48 13.43 1.62 18.99
N ALA A 49 14.18 2.62 19.47
CA ALA A 49 14.11 3.99 18.97
C ALA A 49 14.48 4.11 17.49
N LEU A 50 15.46 3.33 16.99
CA LEU A 50 15.83 3.30 15.57
C LEU A 50 14.68 2.75 14.69
N GLY A 51 14.04 1.66 15.09
CA GLY A 51 12.89 1.09 14.37
C GLY A 51 11.68 2.03 14.38
N ASP A 52 11.28 2.49 15.57
CA ASP A 52 10.14 3.40 15.75
C ASP A 52 10.42 4.76 15.09
N GLY A 53 11.65 5.23 15.09
CA GLY A 53 12.08 6.47 14.45
C GLY A 53 11.89 6.42 12.93
N PHE A 54 12.29 5.33 12.29
CA PHE A 54 12.06 5.16 10.86
C PHE A 54 10.55 5.17 10.52
N ILE A 55 9.73 4.44 11.30
CA ILE A 55 8.27 4.43 11.11
C ILE A 55 7.69 5.84 11.30
N LYS A 56 8.15 6.60 12.30
CA LYS A 56 7.73 8.00 12.51
C LYS A 56 8.08 8.91 11.35
N LEU A 57 9.28 8.76 10.76
CA LEU A 57 9.69 9.51 9.58
C LEU A 57 8.78 9.24 8.38
N ILE A 58 8.40 7.98 8.14
CA ILE A 58 7.43 7.65 7.09
C ILE A 58 6.05 8.23 7.40
N LYS A 59 5.54 8.03 8.63
CA LYS A 59 4.22 8.55 9.03
C LYS A 59 4.10 10.07 8.86
N MET A 60 5.17 10.81 9.09
CA MET A 60 5.21 12.26 8.94
C MET A 60 4.81 12.73 7.54
N VAL A 61 5.12 11.96 6.50
CA VAL A 61 4.87 12.34 5.10
C VAL A 61 3.60 11.74 4.50
N ILE A 62 2.94 10.79 5.20
CA ILE A 62 1.74 10.11 4.68
C ILE A 62 0.59 11.09 4.46
N ALA A 63 0.23 11.89 5.46
CA ALA A 63 -0.86 12.85 5.35
C ALA A 63 -0.63 13.90 4.25
N PRO A 64 0.53 14.57 4.16
CA PRO A 64 0.86 15.47 3.06
C PRO A 64 0.79 14.81 1.67
N ILE A 65 1.34 13.60 1.50
CA ILE A 65 1.32 12.94 0.18
C ILE A 65 -0.09 12.54 -0.24
N ILE A 66 -0.89 11.98 0.67
CA ILE A 66 -2.29 11.63 0.40
C ILE A 66 -3.06 12.90 0.00
N PHE A 67 -2.90 13.98 0.76
CA PHE A 67 -3.55 15.24 0.47
C PHE A 67 -3.21 15.72 -0.96
N CYS A 68 -1.93 15.86 -1.27
CA CYS A 68 -1.48 16.37 -2.57
C CYS A 68 -1.91 15.45 -3.73
N THR A 69 -1.72 14.13 -3.60
CA THR A 69 -2.02 13.18 -4.68
C THR A 69 -3.52 13.05 -4.95
N VAL A 70 -4.35 13.05 -3.91
CA VAL A 70 -5.81 12.98 -4.05
C VAL A 70 -6.37 14.27 -4.65
N VAL A 71 -5.94 15.44 -4.13
CA VAL A 71 -6.37 16.73 -4.68
C VAL A 71 -5.95 16.87 -6.13
N SER A 72 -4.68 16.59 -6.45
CA SER A 72 -4.16 16.61 -7.84
C SER A 72 -4.94 15.63 -8.72
N GLY A 73 -5.11 14.38 -8.27
CA GLY A 73 -5.83 13.36 -9.02
C GLY A 73 -7.26 13.79 -9.39
N ILE A 74 -8.02 14.33 -8.43
CA ILE A 74 -9.42 14.75 -8.64
C ILE A 74 -9.50 16.07 -9.44
N ALA A 75 -8.66 17.04 -9.13
CA ALA A 75 -8.70 18.36 -9.75
C ALA A 75 -8.41 18.34 -11.27
N HIS A 76 -7.71 17.32 -11.78
CA HIS A 76 -7.45 17.13 -13.20
C HIS A 76 -8.55 16.34 -13.93
N ILE A 77 -9.55 15.79 -13.22
CA ILE A 77 -10.67 15.09 -13.86
C ILE A 77 -11.67 16.12 -14.39
N GLN A 78 -12.11 15.94 -15.63
CA GLN A 78 -13.11 16.83 -16.26
C GLN A 78 -14.56 16.47 -15.87
N ASP A 79 -14.82 15.32 -15.25
CA ASP A 79 -16.16 14.83 -14.91
C ASP A 79 -16.26 14.34 -13.45
N ALA A 80 -16.98 15.10 -12.61
CA ALA A 80 -17.24 14.77 -11.20
C ALA A 80 -17.93 13.43 -11.00
N LYS A 81 -18.80 13.02 -11.95
CA LYS A 81 -19.49 11.72 -11.88
C LYS A 81 -18.49 10.55 -11.95
N LYS A 82 -17.36 10.75 -12.62
CA LYS A 82 -16.29 9.76 -12.73
C LYS A 82 -15.67 9.44 -11.36
N VAL A 83 -15.38 10.46 -10.54
CA VAL A 83 -14.83 10.26 -9.19
C VAL A 83 -15.79 9.47 -8.30
N GLY A 84 -17.08 9.83 -8.32
CA GLY A 84 -18.11 9.09 -7.59
C GLY A 84 -18.21 7.65 -8.04
N ARG A 85 -18.14 7.40 -9.36
CA ARG A 85 -18.20 6.06 -9.93
C ARG A 85 -16.98 5.21 -9.55
N VAL A 86 -15.76 5.75 -9.61
CA VAL A 86 -14.52 5.08 -9.16
C VAL A 86 -14.64 4.73 -7.67
N GLY A 87 -15.07 5.67 -6.84
CA GLY A 87 -15.24 5.47 -5.39
C GLY A 87 -16.23 4.35 -5.09
N ILE A 88 -17.41 4.35 -5.73
CA ILE A 88 -18.42 3.30 -5.54
C ILE A 88 -17.87 1.93 -5.97
N LYS A 89 -17.22 1.84 -7.15
CA LYS A 89 -16.63 0.58 -7.63
C LYS A 89 -15.54 0.09 -6.68
N ALA A 90 -14.70 0.98 -6.16
CA ALA A 90 -13.69 0.63 -5.17
C ALA A 90 -14.32 0.08 -3.88
N LEU A 91 -15.33 0.74 -3.33
CA LEU A 91 -16.04 0.28 -2.13
C LEU A 91 -16.72 -1.08 -2.35
N VAL A 92 -17.39 -1.27 -3.49
CA VAL A 92 -18.00 -2.57 -3.83
C VAL A 92 -16.94 -3.67 -3.92
N TYR A 93 -15.80 -3.39 -4.57
CA TYR A 93 -14.68 -4.32 -4.63
C TYR A 93 -14.17 -4.66 -3.23
N PHE A 94 -13.89 -3.66 -2.42
CA PHE A 94 -13.39 -3.84 -1.06
C PHE A 94 -14.34 -4.68 -0.19
N GLU A 95 -15.64 -4.44 -0.30
CA GLU A 95 -16.63 -5.18 0.48
C GLU A 95 -16.68 -6.66 0.09
N ILE A 96 -16.67 -6.95 -1.22
CA ILE A 96 -16.68 -8.33 -1.73
C ILE A 96 -15.40 -9.06 -1.31
N VAL A 97 -14.23 -8.46 -1.51
CA VAL A 97 -12.95 -9.10 -1.27
C VAL A 97 -12.68 -9.27 0.23
N SER A 98 -13.02 -8.25 1.04
CA SER A 98 -12.97 -8.32 2.51
C SER A 98 -13.89 -9.41 3.07
N THR A 99 -15.10 -9.56 2.51
CA THR A 99 -16.03 -10.63 2.91
C THR A 99 -15.45 -12.00 2.58
N LEU A 100 -14.87 -12.17 1.39
CA LEU A 100 -14.19 -13.43 1.02
C LEU A 100 -13.02 -13.73 1.96
N ALA A 101 -12.25 -12.73 2.36
CA ALA A 101 -11.16 -12.88 3.31
C ALA A 101 -11.65 -13.37 4.69
N LEU A 102 -12.72 -12.77 5.21
CA LEU A 102 -13.37 -13.20 6.46
C LEU A 102 -13.89 -14.63 6.37
N VAL A 103 -14.60 -14.98 5.29
CA VAL A 103 -15.16 -16.32 5.08
C VAL A 103 -14.05 -17.37 4.97
N ILE A 104 -12.98 -17.10 4.22
CA ILE A 104 -11.85 -18.03 4.09
C ILE A 104 -11.19 -18.25 5.45
N GLY A 105 -10.96 -17.18 6.23
CA GLY A 105 -10.41 -17.31 7.58
C GLY A 105 -11.31 -18.15 8.49
N LEU A 106 -12.63 -17.96 8.41
CA LEU A 106 -13.59 -18.76 9.16
C LEU A 106 -13.57 -20.24 8.75
N VAL A 107 -13.58 -20.52 7.45
CA VAL A 107 -13.54 -21.90 6.91
C VAL A 107 -12.25 -22.60 7.34
N MET A 108 -11.10 -21.96 7.17
CA MET A 108 -9.81 -22.51 7.55
C MET A 108 -9.71 -22.74 9.07
N GLY A 109 -10.20 -21.79 9.86
CA GLY A 109 -10.26 -21.95 11.31
C GLY A 109 -11.12 -23.14 11.75
N ASN A 110 -12.25 -23.38 11.10
CA ASN A 110 -13.12 -24.52 11.39
C ASN A 110 -12.53 -25.86 10.88
N LEU A 111 -11.85 -25.83 9.73
CA LEU A 111 -11.26 -27.03 9.14
C LEU A 111 -10.11 -27.59 10.00
N PHE A 112 -9.19 -26.71 10.43
CA PHE A 112 -8.00 -27.14 11.17
C PHE A 112 -8.18 -27.17 12.68
N GLN A 113 -9.23 -26.55 13.23
CA GLN A 113 -9.64 -26.59 14.64
C GLN A 113 -8.49 -26.34 15.65
N ILE A 114 -7.53 -25.49 15.29
CA ILE A 114 -6.38 -25.15 16.15
C ILE A 114 -6.85 -24.43 17.42
N GLY A 115 -6.21 -24.69 18.55
CA GLY A 115 -6.56 -24.18 19.88
C GLY A 115 -7.26 -25.20 20.78
N ARG A 116 -7.79 -26.31 20.24
CA ARG A 116 -8.38 -27.38 21.08
C ARG A 116 -7.35 -28.00 21.99
N GLY A 117 -7.69 -28.15 23.28
CA GLY A 117 -6.83 -28.78 24.28
C GLY A 117 -5.78 -27.82 24.88
N LEU A 118 -5.70 -26.56 24.46
CA LEU A 118 -4.95 -25.55 25.18
C LEU A 118 -5.78 -25.13 26.42
N ALA A 119 -5.57 -25.72 27.58
CA ALA A 119 -6.18 -25.22 28.82
C ALA A 119 -5.50 -23.92 29.27
N ALA A 120 -5.70 -22.83 28.50
CA ALA A 120 -4.98 -21.57 28.67
C ALA A 120 -5.60 -20.74 29.81
N LYS A 121 -4.76 -20.27 30.74
CA LYS A 121 -5.14 -19.23 31.72
C LYS A 121 -4.63 -17.88 31.21
N PRO A 122 -5.50 -17.03 30.62
CA PRO A 122 -5.08 -15.78 30.02
C PRO A 122 -4.71 -14.73 31.08
N ASP A 123 -3.66 -13.94 30.80
CA ASP A 123 -3.32 -12.75 31.57
C ASP A 123 -4.14 -11.55 31.05
N ALA A 124 -5.23 -11.23 31.74
CA ALA A 124 -6.12 -10.13 31.36
C ALA A 124 -5.45 -8.76 31.49
N ALA A 125 -4.45 -8.59 32.36
CA ALA A 125 -3.76 -7.31 32.53
C ALA A 125 -2.97 -6.89 31.31
N ALA A 126 -2.41 -7.85 30.57
CA ALA A 126 -1.62 -7.58 29.36
C ALA A 126 -2.43 -6.95 28.22
N VAL A 127 -3.75 -7.06 28.22
CA VAL A 127 -4.63 -6.58 27.12
C VAL A 127 -5.59 -5.48 27.55
N ALA A 128 -5.56 -5.05 28.82
CA ALA A 128 -6.52 -4.09 29.37
C ALA A 128 -6.60 -2.77 28.58
N SER A 129 -5.47 -2.21 28.16
CA SER A 129 -5.44 -0.97 27.37
C SER A 129 -6.09 -1.10 25.99
N TYR A 130 -5.99 -2.25 25.35
CA TYR A 130 -6.62 -2.52 24.05
C TYR A 130 -8.14 -2.69 24.17
N VAL A 131 -8.58 -3.30 25.27
CA VAL A 131 -10.01 -3.46 25.58
C VAL A 131 -10.68 -2.11 25.83
N GLU A 132 -10.03 -1.21 26.57
CA GLU A 132 -10.52 0.16 26.79
C GLU A 132 -10.67 0.93 25.47
N GLN A 133 -9.67 0.87 24.58
CA GLN A 133 -9.73 1.51 23.27
C GLN A 133 -10.85 0.93 22.40
N ALA A 134 -11.08 -0.37 22.45
CA ALA A 134 -12.15 -1.03 21.69
C ALA A 134 -13.56 -0.62 22.13
N LYS A 135 -13.78 -0.41 23.43
CA LYS A 135 -15.09 0.04 23.95
C LYS A 135 -15.52 1.41 23.43
N ALA A 136 -14.56 2.27 23.09
CA ALA A 136 -14.82 3.62 22.58
C ALA A 136 -15.26 3.65 21.10
N THR A 137 -15.19 2.54 20.36
CA THR A 137 -15.39 2.52 18.91
C THR A 137 -16.78 1.99 18.56
N ARG A 138 -17.81 2.86 18.53
CA ARG A 138 -19.10 2.55 17.91
C ARG A 138 -19.05 2.86 16.42
N PHE A 139 -19.80 2.13 15.58
CA PHE A 139 -19.86 2.37 14.14
C PHE A 139 -20.28 3.80 13.79
N VAL A 140 -21.27 4.37 14.51
CA VAL A 140 -21.71 5.75 14.30
C VAL A 140 -20.58 6.74 14.62
N ASP A 141 -19.87 6.52 15.74
CA ASP A 141 -18.74 7.36 16.15
C ASP A 141 -17.60 7.25 15.13
N PHE A 142 -17.37 6.05 14.57
CA PHE A 142 -16.42 5.86 13.48
C PHE A 142 -16.81 6.67 12.23
N VAL A 143 -18.07 6.60 11.78
CA VAL A 143 -18.54 7.38 10.63
C VAL A 143 -18.42 8.88 10.87
N LEU A 144 -18.80 9.35 12.05
CA LEU A 144 -18.65 10.76 12.43
C LEU A 144 -17.19 11.18 12.53
N SER A 145 -16.30 10.29 12.98
CA SER A 145 -14.86 10.58 13.08
C SER A 145 -14.17 10.79 11.74
N ILE A 146 -14.79 10.43 10.61
CA ILE A 146 -14.29 10.73 9.25
C ILE A 146 -14.34 12.24 8.99
N ILE A 147 -15.27 12.97 9.65
CA ILE A 147 -15.40 14.42 9.53
C ILE A 147 -14.45 15.09 10.53
N PRO A 148 -13.41 15.83 10.07
CA PRO A 148 -12.48 16.47 10.98
C PRO A 148 -13.07 17.70 11.67
N ASP A 149 -12.75 17.90 12.95
CA ASP A 149 -13.02 19.17 13.65
C ASP A 149 -12.24 20.34 13.05
N SER A 150 -11.07 20.03 12.48
CA SER A 150 -10.17 21.00 11.85
C SER A 150 -9.34 20.32 10.79
N VAL A 151 -9.24 20.94 9.60
CA VAL A 151 -8.39 20.47 8.49
C VAL A 151 -6.92 20.39 8.89
N VAL A 152 -6.42 21.44 9.55
CA VAL A 152 -5.04 21.49 10.04
C VAL A 152 -4.82 20.43 11.11
N GLY A 153 -5.81 20.23 12.00
CA GLY A 153 -5.80 19.18 13.00
C GLY A 153 -5.71 17.77 12.40
N ALA A 154 -6.46 17.49 11.35
CA ALA A 154 -6.42 16.20 10.63
C ALA A 154 -5.04 15.93 10.04
N LEU A 155 -4.45 16.92 9.36
CA LEU A 155 -3.10 16.83 8.80
C LEU A 155 -2.03 16.66 9.89
N ALA A 156 -2.16 17.38 11.01
CA ALA A 156 -1.21 17.32 12.13
C ALA A 156 -1.26 15.97 12.87
N ARG A 157 -2.46 15.38 13.03
CA ARG A 157 -2.62 14.04 13.62
C ARG A 157 -2.28 12.91 12.66
N GLY A 158 -2.30 13.18 11.35
CA GLY A 158 -2.08 12.16 10.32
C GLY A 158 -3.28 11.21 10.14
N ASP A 159 -4.51 11.69 10.42
CA ASP A 159 -5.75 10.91 10.28
C ASP A 159 -6.11 10.75 8.79
N ILE A 160 -5.75 9.60 8.22
CA ILE A 160 -5.83 9.33 6.76
C ILE A 160 -7.24 9.58 6.22
N LEU A 161 -8.30 9.09 6.89
CA LEU A 161 -9.67 9.24 6.42
C LEU A 161 -10.15 10.69 6.47
N GLN A 162 -9.79 11.43 7.52
CA GLN A 162 -10.12 12.85 7.65
C GLN A 162 -9.43 13.68 6.58
N VAL A 163 -8.12 13.42 6.36
CA VAL A 163 -7.34 14.07 5.30
C VAL A 163 -7.90 13.74 3.92
N LEU A 164 -8.28 12.47 3.69
CA LEU A 164 -8.88 12.00 2.43
C LEU A 164 -10.22 12.72 2.16
N LEU A 165 -11.12 12.82 3.14
CA LEU A 165 -12.39 13.52 2.99
C LEU A 165 -12.16 14.96 2.55
N PHE A 166 -11.30 15.70 3.26
CA PHE A 166 -11.00 17.08 2.91
C PHE A 166 -10.33 17.20 1.53
N ALA A 167 -9.38 16.32 1.20
CA ALA A 167 -8.71 16.30 -0.11
C ALA A 167 -9.71 16.05 -1.26
N ILE A 168 -10.68 15.16 -1.06
CA ILE A 168 -11.75 14.92 -2.05
C ILE A 168 -12.59 16.19 -2.25
N LEU A 169 -13.05 16.82 -1.16
CA LEU A 169 -13.86 18.05 -1.22
C LEU A 169 -13.10 19.19 -1.89
N LEU A 170 -11.82 19.37 -1.54
CA LEU A 170 -10.97 20.40 -2.16
C LEU A 170 -10.70 20.10 -3.64
N GLY A 171 -10.46 18.84 -3.98
CA GLY A 171 -10.29 18.40 -5.37
C GLY A 171 -11.51 18.72 -6.23
N PHE A 172 -12.72 18.44 -5.74
CA PHE A 172 -13.96 18.83 -6.41
C PHE A 172 -14.11 20.35 -6.52
N SER A 173 -13.76 21.10 -5.47
CA SER A 173 -13.80 22.56 -5.49
C SER A 173 -12.86 23.14 -6.55
N LEU A 174 -11.63 22.64 -6.63
CA LEU A 174 -10.65 23.07 -7.63
C LEU A 174 -11.06 22.67 -9.06
N MET A 175 -11.67 21.50 -9.22
CA MET A 175 -12.25 21.08 -10.48
C MET A 175 -13.35 22.07 -10.94
N ALA A 176 -14.23 22.50 -10.03
CA ALA A 176 -15.30 23.45 -10.32
C ALA A 176 -14.80 24.86 -10.66
N LEU A 177 -13.64 25.27 -10.12
CA LEU A 177 -13.01 26.56 -10.42
C LEU A 177 -12.46 26.64 -11.86
N GLY A 178 -12.28 25.50 -12.55
CA GLY A 178 -11.78 25.47 -13.93
C GLY A 178 -10.42 26.18 -14.07
N GLN A 179 -10.27 27.06 -15.06
CA GLN A 179 -9.01 27.78 -15.30
C GLN A 179 -8.56 28.68 -14.16
N ARG A 180 -9.49 29.19 -13.32
CA ARG A 180 -9.11 30.00 -12.14
C ARG A 180 -8.35 29.19 -11.09
N GLY A 181 -8.59 27.87 -11.04
CA GLY A 181 -7.90 26.95 -10.13
C GLY A 181 -6.52 26.46 -10.59
N GLU A 182 -6.11 26.77 -11.83
CA GLU A 182 -4.91 26.20 -12.47
C GLU A 182 -3.61 26.46 -11.68
N ARG A 183 -3.42 27.69 -11.20
CA ARG A 183 -2.22 28.01 -10.39
C ARG A 183 -2.15 27.21 -9.11
N LEU A 184 -3.28 27.02 -8.42
CA LEU A 184 -3.31 26.25 -7.17
C LEU A 184 -3.12 24.75 -7.44
N ARG A 185 -3.67 24.20 -8.55
CA ARG A 185 -3.40 22.82 -8.98
C ARG A 185 -1.91 22.60 -9.22
N SER A 186 -1.27 23.44 -10.05
CA SER A 186 0.16 23.35 -10.31
C SER A 186 1.00 23.44 -9.03
N THR A 187 0.64 24.32 -8.09
CA THR A 187 1.33 24.43 -6.80
C THR A 187 1.19 23.15 -5.98
N ILE A 188 0.01 22.50 -6.01
CA ILE A 188 -0.20 21.22 -5.29
C ILE A 188 0.58 20.08 -5.97
N ASP A 189 0.67 20.07 -7.31
CA ASP A 189 1.48 19.10 -8.04
C ASP A 189 2.98 19.24 -7.73
N ASP A 190 3.49 20.47 -7.66
CA ASP A 190 4.86 20.76 -7.27
C ASP A 190 5.12 20.35 -5.81
N ALA A 191 4.15 20.60 -4.91
CA ALA A 191 4.21 20.16 -3.53
C ALA A 191 4.23 18.63 -3.42
N ALA A 192 3.42 17.92 -4.23
CA ALA A 192 3.46 16.45 -4.28
C ALA A 192 4.85 15.94 -4.68
N GLN A 193 5.47 16.51 -5.72
CA GLN A 193 6.81 16.14 -6.15
C GLN A 193 7.86 16.41 -5.06
N ALA A 194 7.76 17.55 -4.36
CA ALA A 194 8.64 17.86 -3.24
C ALA A 194 8.50 16.83 -2.10
N VAL A 195 7.28 16.43 -1.75
CA VAL A 195 7.03 15.40 -0.73
C VAL A 195 7.55 14.04 -1.17
N PHE A 196 7.40 13.64 -2.44
CA PHE A 196 8.05 12.43 -2.97
C PHE A 196 9.58 12.51 -2.87
N GLY A 197 10.18 13.68 -3.07
CA GLY A 197 11.61 13.91 -2.85
C GLY A 197 12.02 13.67 -1.39
N VAL A 198 11.22 14.12 -0.42
CA VAL A 198 11.44 13.84 1.01
C VAL A 198 11.36 12.35 1.30
N ILE A 199 10.37 11.64 0.72
CA ILE A 199 10.24 10.19 0.84
C ILE A 199 11.49 9.48 0.32
N ALA A 200 12.01 9.89 -0.83
CA ALA A 200 13.23 9.31 -1.40
C ALA A 200 14.46 9.49 -0.48
N ILE A 201 14.52 10.58 0.28
CA ILE A 201 15.56 10.79 1.30
C ILE A 201 15.35 9.84 2.48
N ILE A 202 14.13 9.77 3.03
CA ILE A 202 13.79 8.91 4.18
C ILE A 202 14.05 7.44 3.85
N MET A 203 13.75 7.00 2.61
CA MET A 203 13.94 5.63 2.18
C MET A 203 15.39 5.15 2.19
N LYS A 204 16.37 6.04 2.17
CA LYS A 204 17.77 5.66 2.37
C LYS A 204 18.03 5.10 3.77
N ALA A 205 17.20 5.44 4.76
CA ALA A 205 17.25 4.91 6.12
C ALA A 205 16.47 3.59 6.31
N ALA A 206 15.73 3.11 5.29
CA ALA A 206 14.92 1.88 5.39
C ALA A 206 15.71 0.64 5.85
N PRO A 207 16.95 0.39 5.40
CA PRO A 207 17.75 -0.74 5.92
C PRO A 207 17.99 -0.65 7.43
N ILE A 208 18.24 0.55 7.96
CA ILE A 208 18.46 0.77 9.40
C ILE A 208 17.17 0.47 10.18
N GLY A 209 16.04 1.00 9.70
CA GLY A 209 14.73 0.76 10.30
C GLY A 209 14.34 -0.72 10.30
N ALA A 210 14.54 -1.41 9.19
CA ALA A 210 14.25 -2.83 9.04
C ALA A 210 15.14 -3.71 9.95
N PHE A 211 16.46 -3.42 10.02
CA PHE A 211 17.39 -4.07 10.93
C PHE A 211 16.92 -3.94 12.39
N ALA A 212 16.69 -2.72 12.83
CA ALA A 212 16.35 -2.43 14.22
C ALA A 212 15.00 -3.03 14.63
N ALA A 213 13.97 -2.92 13.75
CA ALA A 213 12.65 -3.48 14.01
C ALA A 213 12.71 -5.01 14.10
N MET A 214 13.45 -5.67 13.21
CA MET A 214 13.59 -7.13 13.22
C MET A 214 14.41 -7.62 14.41
N ALA A 215 15.55 -6.97 14.73
CA ALA A 215 16.35 -7.30 15.90
C ALA A 215 15.55 -7.18 17.20
N PHE A 216 14.80 -6.07 17.37
CA PHE A 216 13.97 -5.88 18.54
C PHE A 216 12.86 -6.95 18.64
N THR A 217 12.22 -7.29 17.53
CA THR A 217 11.16 -8.31 17.49
C THR A 217 11.69 -9.67 17.93
N ILE A 218 12.78 -10.14 17.33
CA ILE A 218 13.35 -11.45 17.65
C ILE A 218 13.94 -11.47 19.07
N GLY A 219 14.59 -10.38 19.49
CA GLY A 219 15.14 -10.29 20.85
C GLY A 219 14.09 -10.28 21.94
N LYS A 220 12.94 -9.59 21.71
CA LYS A 220 11.87 -9.47 22.69
C LYS A 220 11.00 -10.72 22.81
N PHE A 221 10.60 -11.31 21.69
CA PHE A 221 9.63 -12.42 21.70
C PHE A 221 10.30 -13.80 21.69
N GLY A 222 11.52 -13.89 21.19
CA GLY A 222 12.31 -15.13 21.18
C GLY A 222 11.67 -16.27 20.40
N PRO A 223 12.41 -17.37 20.14
CA PRO A 223 11.87 -18.52 19.44
C PRO A 223 10.90 -19.36 20.30
N SER A 224 10.97 -19.27 21.64
CA SER A 224 10.09 -20.03 22.54
C SER A 224 8.63 -19.58 22.51
N ALA A 225 8.37 -18.29 22.34
CA ALA A 225 7.01 -17.76 22.16
C ALA A 225 6.37 -18.27 20.87
N LEU A 226 7.19 -18.45 19.82
CA LEU A 226 6.77 -19.04 18.55
C LEU A 226 6.41 -20.51 18.67
N ALA A 227 7.20 -21.31 19.43
CA ALA A 227 7.01 -22.74 19.53
C ALA A 227 5.63 -23.13 20.07
N ASN A 228 5.10 -22.38 21.04
CA ASN A 228 3.80 -22.65 21.66
C ASN A 228 2.60 -22.32 20.79
N LEU A 229 2.75 -21.41 19.80
CA LEU A 229 1.65 -20.90 18.97
C LEU A 229 1.93 -21.07 17.47
N ILE A 230 2.94 -21.88 17.13
CA ILE A 230 3.38 -22.10 15.75
C ILE A 230 2.25 -22.61 14.84
N GLY A 231 1.34 -23.40 15.41
CA GLY A 231 0.18 -23.91 14.67
C GLY A 231 -0.74 -22.79 14.17
N LEU A 232 -1.02 -21.79 15.01
CA LEU A 232 -1.83 -20.63 14.62
C LEU A 232 -1.09 -19.75 13.60
N ILE A 233 0.20 -19.51 13.83
CA ILE A 233 1.04 -18.76 12.89
C ILE A 233 1.05 -19.47 11.54
N ALA A 234 1.37 -20.77 11.50
CA ALA A 234 1.43 -21.54 10.27
C ALA A 234 0.09 -21.54 9.52
N LEU A 235 -1.02 -21.75 10.24
CA LEU A 235 -2.36 -21.71 9.63
C LEU A 235 -2.67 -20.32 9.07
N PHE A 236 -2.32 -19.25 9.78
CA PHE A 236 -2.57 -17.90 9.28
C PHE A 236 -1.74 -17.58 8.03
N TYR A 237 -0.45 -17.93 8.03
CA TYR A 237 0.42 -17.77 6.86
C TYR A 237 -0.09 -18.58 5.65
N ALA A 238 -0.50 -19.83 5.88
CA ALA A 238 -1.07 -20.67 4.83
C ALA A 238 -2.40 -20.11 4.29
N THR A 239 -3.27 -19.61 5.18
CA THR A 239 -4.55 -19.00 4.80
C THR A 239 -4.35 -17.69 4.02
N ALA A 240 -3.42 -16.84 4.44
CA ALA A 240 -3.09 -15.61 3.75
C ALA A 240 -2.48 -15.90 2.36
N ALA A 241 -1.56 -16.89 2.29
CA ALA A 241 -1.00 -17.34 1.01
C ALA A 241 -2.08 -17.90 0.07
N LEU A 242 -2.99 -18.74 0.61
CA LEU A 242 -4.14 -19.27 -0.14
C LEU A 242 -5.00 -18.12 -0.69
N PHE A 243 -5.35 -17.14 0.14
CA PHE A 243 -6.12 -15.97 -0.27
C PHE A 243 -5.42 -15.20 -1.38
N VAL A 244 -4.14 -14.88 -1.25
CA VAL A 244 -3.37 -14.15 -2.25
C VAL A 244 -3.26 -14.93 -3.57
N ILE A 245 -2.99 -16.24 -3.50
CA ILE A 245 -2.79 -17.06 -4.70
C ILE A 245 -4.12 -17.35 -5.39
N VAL A 246 -5.16 -17.71 -4.64
CA VAL A 246 -6.45 -18.13 -5.21
C VAL A 246 -7.32 -16.92 -5.47
N VAL A 247 -7.69 -16.14 -4.45
CA VAL A 247 -8.66 -15.04 -4.63
C VAL A 247 -8.05 -13.91 -5.44
N LEU A 248 -6.94 -13.33 -4.96
CA LEU A 248 -6.29 -12.23 -5.67
C LEU A 248 -5.67 -12.72 -6.99
N GLY A 249 -5.21 -13.98 -7.05
CA GLY A 249 -4.72 -14.61 -8.27
C GLY A 249 -5.79 -14.78 -9.35
N LEU A 250 -7.02 -15.17 -8.98
CA LEU A 250 -8.17 -15.24 -9.90
C LEU A 250 -8.56 -13.84 -10.39
N ILE A 251 -8.61 -12.86 -9.51
CA ILE A 251 -8.88 -11.46 -9.87
C ILE A 251 -7.81 -10.95 -10.85
N ALA A 252 -6.53 -11.17 -10.55
CA ALA A 252 -5.41 -10.78 -11.41
C ALA A 252 -5.50 -11.44 -12.79
N ARG A 253 -5.82 -12.74 -12.83
CA ARG A 253 -6.00 -13.49 -14.09
C ARG A 253 -7.20 -12.97 -14.89
N PHE A 254 -8.29 -12.60 -14.22
CA PHE A 254 -9.47 -12.01 -14.86
C PHE A 254 -9.15 -10.67 -15.53
N VAL A 255 -8.34 -9.85 -14.91
CA VAL A 255 -7.85 -8.57 -15.48
C VAL A 255 -6.83 -8.81 -16.60
N GLY A 256 -6.09 -9.95 -16.56
CA GLY A 256 -5.14 -10.35 -17.59
C GLY A 256 -3.67 -10.26 -17.17
N PHE A 257 -3.36 -10.33 -15.87
CA PHE A 257 -1.97 -10.36 -15.38
C PHE A 257 -1.72 -11.50 -14.37
N SER A 258 -0.44 -11.77 -14.10
CA SER A 258 -0.03 -12.80 -13.15
C SER A 258 0.21 -12.21 -11.76
N ILE A 259 -0.43 -12.78 -10.73
CA ILE A 259 -0.23 -12.37 -9.33
C ILE A 259 1.24 -12.54 -8.90
N PHE A 260 1.92 -13.61 -9.34
CA PHE A 260 3.32 -13.85 -8.99
C PHE A 260 4.25 -12.79 -9.58
N LYS A 261 4.01 -12.37 -10.85
CA LYS A 261 4.77 -11.29 -11.47
C LYS A 261 4.49 -9.95 -10.80
N PHE A 262 3.25 -9.73 -10.36
CA PHE A 262 2.87 -8.55 -9.61
C PHE A 262 3.53 -8.49 -8.24
N ILE A 263 3.57 -9.59 -7.49
CA ILE A 263 4.31 -9.70 -6.23
C ILE A 263 5.80 -9.43 -6.45
N ALA A 264 6.39 -10.03 -7.49
CA ALA A 264 7.78 -9.77 -7.85
C ALA A 264 8.05 -8.30 -8.23
N TYR A 265 7.09 -7.63 -8.84
CA TYR A 265 7.16 -6.21 -9.16
C TYR A 265 7.14 -5.33 -7.90
N LEU A 266 6.36 -5.72 -6.87
CA LEU A 266 6.24 -5.01 -5.58
C LEU A 266 7.28 -5.46 -4.53
N LYS A 267 8.28 -6.27 -4.90
CA LYS A 267 9.21 -6.89 -3.93
C LYS A 267 9.87 -5.91 -2.97
N ASP A 268 10.21 -4.70 -3.45
CA ASP A 268 10.90 -3.69 -2.64
C ASP A 268 9.98 -3.14 -1.54
N GLU A 269 8.71 -2.85 -1.90
CA GLU A 269 7.67 -2.42 -0.98
C GLU A 269 7.32 -3.52 0.02
N LEU A 270 7.20 -4.76 -0.45
CA LEU A 270 6.91 -5.91 0.40
C LEU A 270 8.00 -6.15 1.45
N LEU A 271 9.29 -5.94 1.10
CA LEU A 271 10.37 -6.05 2.08
C LEU A 271 10.34 -4.95 3.13
N ILE A 272 9.99 -3.71 2.74
CA ILE A 272 9.82 -2.62 3.69
C ILE A 272 8.69 -2.95 4.66
N VAL A 273 7.57 -3.43 4.14
CA VAL A 273 6.42 -3.85 4.93
C VAL A 273 6.77 -5.02 5.85
N LEU A 274 7.49 -6.01 5.38
CA LEU A 274 7.97 -7.13 6.18
C LEU A 274 8.85 -6.64 7.35
N GLY A 275 9.84 -5.77 7.06
CA GLY A 275 10.73 -5.24 8.08
C GLY A 275 10.04 -4.35 9.12
N THR A 276 9.01 -3.59 8.70
CA THR A 276 8.30 -2.64 9.59
C THR A 276 7.01 -3.20 10.18
N SER A 277 6.48 -4.29 9.65
CA SER A 277 5.14 -4.84 9.94
C SER A 277 4.01 -3.82 9.78
N SER A 278 4.20 -2.84 8.88
CA SER A 278 3.23 -1.78 8.60
C SER A 278 3.12 -1.55 7.10
N SER A 279 1.94 -1.78 6.53
CA SER A 279 1.68 -1.51 5.12
C SER A 279 1.73 -0.02 4.78
N GLU A 280 1.47 0.86 5.75
CA GLU A 280 1.57 2.31 5.57
C GLU A 280 3.00 2.77 5.25
N SER A 281 4.02 2.05 5.71
CA SER A 281 5.43 2.41 5.46
C SER A 281 5.83 2.37 3.98
N ALA A 282 5.06 1.67 3.15
CA ALA A 282 5.31 1.56 1.71
C ALA A 282 4.21 2.24 0.86
N LEU A 283 3.25 2.94 1.47
CA LEU A 283 2.12 3.55 0.77
C LEU A 283 2.55 4.49 -0.37
N PRO A 284 3.46 5.44 -0.14
CA PRO A 284 3.84 6.38 -1.21
C PRO A 284 4.52 5.67 -2.39
N GLN A 285 5.38 4.68 -2.12
CA GLN A 285 6.07 3.92 -3.15
C GLN A 285 5.08 3.04 -3.93
N LEU A 286 4.10 2.46 -3.23
CA LEU A 286 3.04 1.69 -3.88
C LEU A 286 2.26 2.56 -4.88
N MET A 287 1.89 3.78 -4.49
CA MET A 287 1.17 4.72 -5.37
C MET A 287 2.00 5.01 -6.63
N GLU A 288 3.26 5.41 -6.47
CA GLU A 288 4.16 5.69 -7.59
C GLU A 288 4.35 4.46 -8.50
N LYS A 289 4.54 3.27 -7.93
CA LYS A 289 4.69 2.03 -8.71
C LYS A 289 3.43 1.66 -9.48
N LEU A 290 2.24 1.86 -8.92
CA LEU A 290 0.98 1.57 -9.59
C LEU A 290 0.70 2.54 -10.75
N GLU A 291 1.06 3.83 -10.60
CA GLU A 291 1.03 4.79 -11.71
C GLU A 291 1.99 4.36 -12.84
N ARG A 292 3.22 3.99 -12.50
CA ARG A 292 4.21 3.47 -13.45
C ARG A 292 3.79 2.15 -14.10
N LEU A 293 2.92 1.38 -13.45
CA LEU A 293 2.37 0.13 -13.96
C LEU A 293 1.28 0.35 -15.03
N GLY A 294 0.81 1.59 -15.19
CA GLY A 294 -0.21 1.97 -16.16
C GLY A 294 -1.58 2.23 -15.56
N CYS A 295 -1.70 2.33 -14.23
CA CYS A 295 -2.92 2.78 -13.57
C CYS A 295 -3.00 4.31 -13.61
N SER A 296 -4.20 4.87 -13.85
CA SER A 296 -4.36 6.32 -13.90
C SER A 296 -4.19 6.96 -12.52
N LYS A 297 -3.58 8.15 -12.46
CA LYS A 297 -3.38 8.92 -11.22
C LYS A 297 -4.65 9.12 -10.40
N PRO A 298 -5.82 9.47 -11.00
CA PRO A 298 -7.05 9.61 -10.24
C PRO A 298 -7.50 8.33 -9.53
N VAL A 299 -7.39 7.18 -10.19
CA VAL A 299 -7.74 5.89 -9.58
C VAL A 299 -6.75 5.55 -8.47
N VAL A 300 -5.45 5.66 -8.71
CA VAL A 300 -4.41 5.42 -7.69
C VAL A 300 -4.62 6.32 -6.48
N GLY A 301 -4.78 7.63 -6.71
CA GLY A 301 -4.95 8.63 -5.65
C GLY A 301 -6.20 8.44 -4.80
N LEU A 302 -7.28 7.87 -5.34
CA LEU A 302 -8.51 7.59 -4.60
C LEU A 302 -8.50 6.20 -3.97
N VAL A 303 -8.17 5.16 -4.75
CA VAL A 303 -8.33 3.75 -4.33
C VAL A 303 -7.28 3.34 -3.31
N VAL A 304 -6.01 3.76 -3.46
CA VAL A 304 -4.96 3.38 -2.50
C VAL A 304 -5.27 3.88 -1.09
N PRO A 305 -5.46 5.20 -0.84
CA PRO A 305 -5.72 5.69 0.51
C PRO A 305 -7.02 5.14 1.11
N THR A 306 -8.08 5.02 0.29
CA THR A 306 -9.35 4.43 0.73
C THR A 306 -9.16 2.96 1.12
N GLY A 307 -8.40 2.19 0.33
CA GLY A 307 -8.14 0.78 0.58
C GLY A 307 -7.40 0.51 1.89
N TYR A 308 -6.55 1.44 2.36
CA TYR A 308 -5.87 1.32 3.66
C TYR A 308 -6.81 1.31 4.87
N SER A 309 -8.04 1.73 4.72
CA SER A 309 -9.06 1.69 5.77
C SER A 309 -10.17 0.68 5.45
N PHE A 310 -10.47 0.43 4.19
CA PHE A 310 -11.62 -0.37 3.78
C PHE A 310 -11.26 -1.76 3.21
N ASN A 311 -10.01 -1.99 2.79
CA ASN A 311 -9.55 -3.24 2.18
C ASN A 311 -8.39 -3.87 2.96
N LEU A 312 -8.65 -4.28 4.19
CA LEU A 312 -7.68 -4.89 5.09
C LEU A 312 -7.81 -6.42 5.10
N ASP A 313 -7.55 -7.05 3.95
CA ASP A 313 -7.78 -8.48 3.72
C ASP A 313 -7.06 -9.38 4.73
N GLY A 314 -5.79 -9.12 4.99
CA GLY A 314 -5.00 -9.87 5.98
C GLY A 314 -5.52 -9.68 7.41
N THR A 315 -6.01 -8.48 7.74
CA THR A 315 -6.63 -8.21 9.05
C THR A 315 -7.95 -8.97 9.18
N ASN A 316 -8.74 -9.04 8.11
CA ASN A 316 -10.00 -9.78 8.08
C ASN A 316 -9.79 -11.28 8.31
N ILE A 317 -8.82 -11.91 7.62
CA ILE A 317 -8.42 -13.30 7.85
C ILE A 317 -7.98 -13.51 9.32
N TYR A 318 -7.16 -12.59 9.84
CA TYR A 318 -6.69 -12.65 11.21
C TYR A 318 -7.84 -12.61 12.23
N MET A 319 -8.82 -11.74 12.04
CA MET A 319 -9.93 -11.56 12.98
C MET A 319 -10.75 -12.84 13.14
N THR A 320 -11.08 -13.51 12.05
CA THR A 320 -11.85 -14.77 12.09
C THR A 320 -11.03 -15.95 12.65
N LEU A 321 -9.77 -16.11 12.22
CA LEU A 321 -8.90 -17.15 12.72
C LEU A 321 -8.57 -16.99 14.20
N ALA A 322 -8.20 -15.76 14.63
CA ALA A 322 -7.85 -15.49 16.02
C ALA A 322 -9.06 -15.66 16.96
N THR A 323 -10.25 -15.20 16.54
CA THR A 323 -11.48 -15.38 17.33
C THR A 323 -11.81 -16.85 17.54
N LEU A 324 -11.78 -17.68 16.48
CA LEU A 324 -12.03 -19.12 16.58
C LEU A 324 -10.97 -19.83 17.42
N PHE A 325 -9.70 -19.43 17.25
CA PHE A 325 -8.61 -20.00 18.05
C PHE A 325 -8.78 -19.68 19.54
N ILE A 326 -9.06 -18.41 19.88
CA ILE A 326 -9.28 -17.97 21.26
C ILE A 326 -10.46 -18.72 21.89
N ALA A 327 -11.58 -18.83 21.18
CA ALA A 327 -12.75 -19.54 21.66
C ALA A 327 -12.41 -20.98 22.03
N ARG A 328 -11.73 -21.73 21.13
CA ARG A 328 -11.34 -23.12 21.38
C ARG A 328 -10.28 -23.26 22.47
N ALA A 329 -9.32 -22.32 22.55
CA ALA A 329 -8.30 -22.31 23.60
C ALA A 329 -8.90 -22.11 25.00
N LEU A 330 -10.05 -21.43 25.07
CA LEU A 330 -10.84 -21.25 26.31
C LEU A 330 -11.88 -22.37 26.52
N GLY A 331 -11.91 -23.40 25.65
CA GLY A 331 -12.85 -24.51 25.72
C GLY A 331 -14.30 -24.16 25.30
N LEU A 332 -14.47 -23.08 24.51
CA LEU A 332 -15.76 -22.65 23.99
C LEU A 332 -15.85 -23.00 22.50
N ASP A 333 -16.82 -23.83 22.14
CA ASP A 333 -17.17 -24.07 20.73
C ASP A 333 -18.28 -23.09 20.31
N LEU A 334 -17.95 -22.20 19.35
CA LEU A 334 -18.90 -21.20 18.84
C LEU A 334 -19.91 -21.85 17.91
N ALA A 335 -21.20 -21.65 18.18
CA ALA A 335 -22.29 -22.06 17.31
C ALA A 335 -22.29 -21.28 15.99
N PHE A 336 -22.99 -21.80 14.98
CA PHE A 336 -22.97 -21.19 13.63
C PHE A 336 -23.49 -19.74 13.62
N ASP A 337 -24.51 -19.43 14.39
CA ASP A 337 -25.07 -18.07 14.56
C ASP A 337 -24.04 -17.10 15.17
N GLN A 338 -23.25 -17.55 16.14
CA GLN A 338 -22.14 -16.77 16.70
C GLN A 338 -21.01 -16.56 15.69
N GLN A 339 -20.72 -17.55 14.86
CA GLN A 339 -19.75 -17.40 13.78
C GLN A 339 -20.24 -16.43 12.69
N LEU A 340 -21.53 -16.43 12.38
CA LEU A 340 -22.12 -15.42 11.48
C LEU A 340 -22.03 -14.02 12.11
N THR A 341 -22.23 -13.91 13.41
CA THR A 341 -22.04 -12.65 14.13
C THR A 341 -20.60 -12.16 14.03
N ILE A 342 -19.59 -13.08 14.11
CA ILE A 342 -18.18 -12.71 13.88
C ILE A 342 -18.02 -12.07 12.50
N LEU A 343 -18.59 -12.64 11.44
CA LEU A 343 -18.47 -12.09 10.09
C LEU A 343 -19.04 -10.66 10.01
N ILE A 344 -20.25 -10.46 10.51
CA ILE A 344 -20.92 -9.15 10.46
C ILE A 344 -20.16 -8.11 11.29
N VAL A 345 -19.80 -8.45 12.52
CA VAL A 345 -19.08 -7.54 13.41
C VAL A 345 -17.70 -7.24 12.90
N ALA A 346 -16.95 -8.26 12.44
CA ALA A 346 -15.61 -8.08 11.89
C ALA A 346 -15.64 -7.23 10.61
N MET A 347 -16.64 -7.40 9.75
CA MET A 347 -16.82 -6.57 8.57
C MET A 347 -16.99 -5.09 8.93
N LEU A 348 -17.77 -4.78 9.97
CA LEU A 348 -17.98 -3.41 10.43
C LEU A 348 -16.75 -2.85 11.17
N THR A 349 -16.18 -3.61 12.10
CA THR A 349 -15.06 -3.15 12.93
C THR A 349 -13.76 -3.05 12.15
N SER A 350 -13.55 -3.88 11.11
CA SER A 350 -12.36 -3.82 10.26
C SER A 350 -12.22 -2.49 9.51
N LYS A 351 -13.33 -1.81 9.22
CA LYS A 351 -13.31 -0.50 8.53
C LYS A 351 -12.72 0.63 9.39
N GLY A 352 -12.74 0.46 10.71
CA GLY A 352 -12.05 1.37 11.65
C GLY A 352 -10.60 1.01 11.96
N ALA A 353 -10.12 -0.11 11.42
CA ALA A 353 -8.72 -0.48 11.58
C ALA A 353 -7.84 0.36 10.65
N SER A 354 -6.63 0.69 11.12
CA SER A 354 -5.59 1.32 10.32
C SER A 354 -4.52 0.28 9.96
N GLY A 355 -3.75 0.52 8.91
CA GLY A 355 -2.63 -0.34 8.47
C GLY A 355 -1.42 -0.33 9.42
N VAL A 356 -1.56 0.21 10.63
CA VAL A 356 -0.48 0.29 11.62
C VAL A 356 -0.42 -0.93 12.53
N THR A 357 0.77 -1.17 13.08
CA THR A 357 1.00 -2.23 14.08
C THR A 357 0.11 -2.02 15.32
N GLY A 358 -0.60 -3.06 15.73
CA GLY A 358 -1.50 -3.04 16.89
C GLY A 358 -2.98 -2.68 16.58
N ALA A 359 -3.27 -2.01 15.46
CA ALA A 359 -4.65 -1.69 15.10
C ALA A 359 -5.53 -2.93 14.92
N GLY A 360 -5.01 -4.00 14.29
CA GLY A 360 -5.71 -5.27 14.16
C GLY A 360 -6.03 -5.94 15.51
N PHE A 361 -5.20 -5.69 16.54
CA PHE A 361 -5.44 -6.21 17.87
C PHE A 361 -6.59 -5.47 18.59
N ILE A 362 -6.69 -4.13 18.40
CA ILE A 362 -7.82 -3.32 18.89
C ILE A 362 -9.13 -3.80 18.22
N THR A 363 -9.07 -4.02 16.90
CA THR A 363 -10.23 -4.51 16.13
C THR A 363 -10.66 -5.91 16.56
N LEU A 364 -9.69 -6.77 16.89
CA LEU A 364 -9.97 -8.10 17.46
C LEU A 364 -10.67 -7.96 18.82
N ALA A 365 -10.21 -7.05 19.70
CA ALA A 365 -10.86 -6.78 20.99
C ALA A 365 -12.32 -6.32 20.82
N ALA A 366 -12.58 -5.43 19.85
CA ALA A 366 -13.93 -4.98 19.54
C ALA A 366 -14.81 -6.14 19.05
N THR A 367 -14.28 -6.97 18.16
CA THR A 367 -15.01 -8.15 17.63
C THR A 367 -15.32 -9.17 18.74
N LEU A 368 -14.34 -9.54 19.55
CA LEU A 368 -14.53 -10.47 20.66
C LEU A 368 -15.56 -9.95 21.68
N SER A 369 -15.47 -8.65 22.02
CA SER A 369 -16.41 -8.02 22.97
C SER A 369 -17.85 -8.04 22.47
N ALA A 370 -18.05 -7.88 21.16
CA ALA A 370 -19.38 -7.87 20.55
C ALA A 370 -19.96 -9.29 20.38
N VAL A 371 -19.11 -10.30 20.08
CA VAL A 371 -19.52 -11.70 19.91
C VAL A 371 -19.76 -12.36 21.26
N ASN A 372 -18.78 -12.32 22.15
CA ASN A 372 -18.87 -12.84 23.51
C ASN A 372 -17.78 -12.22 24.38
N PRO A 373 -18.13 -11.35 25.35
CA PRO A 373 -17.15 -10.70 26.25
C PRO A 373 -16.26 -11.68 27.03
N ALA A 374 -16.70 -12.92 27.26
CA ALA A 374 -15.90 -13.95 27.92
C ALA A 374 -14.67 -14.37 27.11
N LEU A 375 -14.61 -14.06 25.79
CA LEU A 375 -13.46 -14.35 24.94
C LEU A 375 -12.36 -13.30 25.07
N VAL A 376 -12.66 -12.10 25.55
CA VAL A 376 -11.73 -10.97 25.55
C VAL A 376 -10.43 -11.26 26.34
N PRO A 377 -10.45 -11.88 27.54
CA PRO A 377 -9.23 -12.24 28.25
C PRO A 377 -8.33 -13.18 27.44
N GLY A 378 -8.91 -14.01 26.56
CA GLY A 378 -8.17 -14.91 25.69
C GLY A 378 -7.25 -14.24 24.68
N MET A 379 -7.41 -12.93 24.43
CA MET A 379 -6.50 -12.15 23.59
C MET A 379 -5.06 -12.20 24.08
N ALA A 380 -4.85 -12.32 25.40
CA ALA A 380 -3.51 -12.44 25.98
C ALA A 380 -2.73 -13.65 25.42
N ILE A 381 -3.43 -14.72 24.99
CA ILE A 381 -2.82 -15.91 24.41
C ILE A 381 -2.14 -15.59 23.08
N VAL A 382 -2.79 -14.78 22.22
CA VAL A 382 -2.27 -14.41 20.89
C VAL A 382 -1.40 -13.16 20.93
N PHE A 383 -1.39 -12.41 22.04
CA PHE A 383 -0.62 -11.19 22.15
C PHE A 383 0.88 -11.39 21.92
N SER A 384 1.44 -12.48 22.44
CA SER A 384 2.87 -12.79 22.31
C SER A 384 3.33 -13.02 20.86
N ILE A 385 2.42 -13.43 19.98
CA ILE A 385 2.70 -13.71 18.57
C ILE A 385 2.11 -12.66 17.62
N ASP A 386 1.38 -11.67 18.15
CA ASP A 386 0.70 -10.67 17.29
C ASP A 386 1.65 -9.92 16.35
N LYS A 387 2.91 -9.78 16.75
CA LYS A 387 3.94 -9.16 15.90
C LYS A 387 4.14 -9.94 14.59
N PHE A 388 4.27 -11.27 14.66
CA PHE A 388 4.42 -12.13 13.48
C PHE A 388 3.12 -12.17 12.66
N MET A 389 1.98 -12.18 13.34
CA MET A 389 0.69 -12.06 12.67
C MET A 389 0.55 -10.71 11.94
N SER A 390 1.08 -9.62 12.52
CA SER A 390 1.05 -8.28 11.94
C SER A 390 1.86 -8.19 10.65
N GLU A 391 2.98 -8.90 10.54
CA GLU A 391 3.78 -8.94 9.31
C GLU A 391 2.98 -9.48 8.13
N VAL A 392 2.32 -10.62 8.29
CA VAL A 392 1.51 -11.22 7.23
C VAL A 392 0.24 -10.42 6.94
N ARG A 393 -0.39 -9.85 7.99
CA ARG A 393 -1.51 -8.91 7.78
C ARG A 393 -1.11 -7.78 6.86
N ALA A 394 0.00 -7.14 7.15
CA ALA A 394 0.49 -5.99 6.39
C ALA A 394 0.87 -6.36 4.95
N LEU A 395 1.54 -7.51 4.75
CA LEU A 395 1.89 -8.03 3.42
C LEU A 395 0.63 -8.34 2.58
N THR A 396 -0.35 -9.00 3.17
CA THR A 396 -1.61 -9.34 2.48
C THR A 396 -2.39 -8.07 2.13
N ASN A 397 -2.47 -7.12 3.05
CA ASN A 397 -3.16 -5.85 2.85
C ASN A 397 -2.56 -5.03 1.69
N ILE A 398 -1.23 -4.90 1.61
CA ILE A 398 -0.60 -4.12 0.54
C ILE A 398 -0.75 -4.79 -0.83
N ILE A 399 -0.66 -6.14 -0.90
CA ILE A 399 -0.90 -6.89 -2.14
C ILE A 399 -2.36 -6.72 -2.58
N GLY A 400 -3.32 -6.89 -1.66
CA GLY A 400 -4.74 -6.71 -1.91
C GLY A 400 -5.09 -5.32 -2.42
N ASN A 401 -4.54 -4.28 -1.78
CA ASN A 401 -4.71 -2.88 -2.22
C ASN A 401 -4.12 -2.64 -3.60
N GLY A 402 -2.95 -3.19 -3.89
CA GLY A 402 -2.35 -3.08 -5.22
C GLY A 402 -3.20 -3.75 -6.30
N VAL A 403 -3.72 -4.97 -6.04
CA VAL A 403 -4.62 -5.67 -6.97
C VAL A 403 -5.94 -4.90 -7.15
N ALA A 404 -6.48 -4.32 -6.07
CA ALA A 404 -7.70 -3.50 -6.11
C ALA A 404 -7.55 -2.32 -7.09
N VAL A 405 -6.42 -1.60 -7.02
CA VAL A 405 -6.15 -0.46 -7.91
C VAL A 405 -6.09 -0.90 -9.36
N VAL A 406 -5.37 -2.00 -9.67
CA VAL A 406 -5.28 -2.51 -11.04
C VAL A 406 -6.66 -2.97 -11.53
N PHE A 407 -7.45 -3.66 -10.69
CA PHE A 407 -8.81 -4.10 -11.02
C PHE A 407 -9.75 -2.91 -11.26
N VAL A 408 -9.78 -1.91 -10.38
CA VAL A 408 -10.64 -0.74 -10.53
C VAL A 408 -10.22 0.09 -11.74
N SER A 409 -8.91 0.27 -12.00
CA SER A 409 -8.42 0.92 -13.22
C SER A 409 -8.87 0.18 -14.49
N TRP A 410 -8.83 -1.15 -14.48
CA TRP A 410 -9.35 -1.97 -15.57
C TRP A 410 -10.88 -1.80 -15.73
N TRP A 411 -11.64 -1.84 -14.62
CA TRP A 411 -13.10 -1.71 -14.62
C TRP A 411 -13.59 -0.32 -15.07
N GLU A 412 -12.76 0.71 -14.88
CA GLU A 412 -13.00 2.07 -15.39
C GLU A 412 -12.54 2.28 -16.84
N GLY A 413 -11.77 1.34 -17.41
CA GLY A 413 -11.17 1.50 -18.73
C GLY A 413 -9.94 2.44 -18.71
N GLU A 414 -9.33 2.65 -17.54
CA GLU A 414 -8.19 3.54 -17.30
C GLU A 414 -6.89 2.81 -17.00
N LEU A 415 -6.82 1.55 -17.37
CA LEU A 415 -5.61 0.74 -17.29
C LEU A 415 -4.90 0.70 -18.64
N ASP A 416 -3.68 1.21 -18.70
CA ASP A 416 -2.80 1.00 -19.86
C ASP A 416 -2.26 -0.43 -19.86
N ARG A 417 -2.94 -1.31 -20.62
CA ARG A 417 -2.59 -2.73 -20.72
C ARG A 417 -1.23 -2.96 -21.36
N ILE A 418 -0.81 -2.09 -22.29
CA ILE A 418 0.49 -2.23 -22.97
C ILE A 418 1.59 -2.02 -21.92
N THR A 419 1.50 -0.95 -21.15
CA THR A 419 2.44 -0.67 -20.05
C THR A 419 2.40 -1.76 -18.99
N LEU A 420 1.20 -2.23 -18.57
CA LEU A 420 1.05 -3.33 -17.61
C LEU A 420 1.82 -4.57 -18.07
N HIS A 421 1.59 -5.04 -19.29
CA HIS A 421 2.25 -6.24 -19.82
C HIS A 421 3.75 -6.03 -20.04
N ALA A 422 4.17 -4.87 -20.50
CA ALA A 422 5.58 -4.54 -20.67
C ALA A 422 6.33 -4.55 -19.32
N ARG A 423 5.72 -4.00 -18.26
CA ARG A 423 6.33 -3.94 -16.93
C ARG A 423 6.32 -5.28 -16.21
N LEU A 424 5.24 -6.04 -16.28
CA LEU A 424 5.15 -7.37 -15.68
C LEU A 424 5.76 -8.48 -16.54
N GLY A 425 5.93 -8.26 -17.87
CA GLY A 425 6.55 -9.22 -18.79
C GLY A 425 8.07 -9.24 -18.75
N ARG A 426 8.70 -8.11 -18.43
CA ARG A 426 10.15 -7.97 -18.31
C ARG A 426 10.58 -8.06 -16.85
N GLN A 427 11.10 -9.20 -16.47
CA GLN A 427 11.99 -9.32 -15.32
C GLN A 427 13.32 -8.67 -15.73
N ALA A 428 13.72 -7.60 -15.04
CA ALA A 428 14.99 -6.87 -15.16
C ALA A 428 15.34 -6.33 -16.57
N ASP A 429 15.52 -5.05 -16.66
CA ASP A 429 16.07 -4.18 -17.70
C ASP A 429 15.08 -3.25 -18.39
N LEU A 430 14.48 -2.32 -17.60
CA LEU A 430 13.97 -1.09 -18.21
C LEU A 430 14.78 0.09 -17.65
N PRO A 431 15.33 0.93 -18.53
CA PRO A 431 15.96 2.18 -18.11
C PRO A 431 14.91 3.08 -17.46
N ASP A 432 15.35 3.78 -16.43
CA ASP A 432 14.60 4.85 -15.77
C ASP A 432 13.97 5.77 -16.84
N VAL A 433 12.69 6.11 -16.69
CA VAL A 433 11.95 6.99 -17.63
C VAL A 433 12.66 8.35 -17.78
N ALA A 434 13.44 8.77 -16.77
CA ALA A 434 14.32 9.93 -16.87
C ALA A 434 15.36 9.80 -18.00
N THR A 435 15.80 8.57 -18.35
CA THR A 435 16.72 8.32 -19.47
C THR A 435 15.99 8.30 -20.82
N ALA A 436 14.71 7.93 -20.84
CA ALA A 436 13.91 7.94 -22.08
C ALA A 436 13.50 9.34 -22.50
N ILE A 437 13.27 10.27 -21.56
CA ILE A 437 12.99 11.69 -21.86
C ILE A 437 14.25 12.37 -22.44
N VAL A 438 15.43 12.09 -21.87
CA VAL A 438 16.70 12.65 -22.39
C VAL A 438 17.05 12.08 -23.78
N THR A 439 16.61 10.85 -24.11
CA THR A 439 16.82 10.28 -25.45
C THR A 439 15.74 10.68 -26.45
N ALA A 440 14.54 11.11 -26.00
CA ALA A 440 13.53 11.68 -26.88
C ALA A 440 13.90 13.11 -27.37
N ASP A 441 14.56 13.90 -26.51
CA ASP A 441 15.13 15.20 -26.89
C ASP A 441 16.39 15.06 -27.81
N ALA A 442 16.95 13.86 -27.92
CA ALA A 442 18.10 13.56 -28.79
C ALA A 442 17.72 12.97 -30.14
N LEU A 443 16.44 12.86 -30.49
CA LEU A 443 16.03 12.51 -31.84
C LEU A 443 16.38 13.69 -32.78
N PRO A 444 17.05 13.44 -33.93
CA PRO A 444 17.36 14.51 -34.85
C PRO A 444 16.05 15.16 -35.31
N ALA A 445 16.02 16.49 -35.25
CA ALA A 445 14.89 17.27 -35.75
C ALA A 445 14.46 16.75 -37.11
N SER A 446 13.16 16.59 -37.33
CA SER A 446 12.63 16.18 -38.63
C SER A 446 13.21 17.06 -39.75
N GLU A 447 13.35 16.51 -40.93
CA GLU A 447 13.89 17.28 -42.09
C GLU A 447 13.20 18.64 -42.30
N ASP A 448 11.93 18.75 -41.92
CA ASP A 448 11.15 20.00 -41.93
C ASP A 448 11.64 21.02 -40.90
N THR A 449 12.04 20.59 -39.70
CA THR A 449 12.58 21.48 -38.65
C THR A 449 13.97 21.97 -39.03
N ARG A 450 14.82 21.11 -39.60
CA ARG A 450 16.16 21.45 -40.09
C ARG A 450 16.09 22.41 -41.27
N ASN A 451 15.16 22.22 -42.21
CA ASN A 451 14.94 23.10 -43.35
C ASN A 451 14.40 24.49 -42.94
N SER A 452 13.58 24.56 -41.88
CA SER A 452 13.10 25.82 -41.32
C SER A 452 14.19 26.63 -40.61
N GLU A 453 15.13 25.99 -39.93
CA GLU A 453 16.27 26.64 -39.30
C GLU A 453 17.30 27.14 -40.33
N ILE A 454 17.55 26.38 -41.39
CA ILE A 454 18.42 26.79 -42.49
C ILE A 454 17.83 27.98 -43.27
N ALA A 455 16.51 28.03 -43.46
CA ALA A 455 15.82 29.13 -44.07
C ALA A 455 15.85 30.41 -43.20
N ARG A 456 15.70 30.27 -41.86
CA ARG A 456 15.87 31.39 -40.92
C ARG A 456 17.29 31.93 -40.87
N ALA A 457 18.30 31.07 -40.94
CA ALA A 457 19.71 31.45 -40.95
C ALA A 457 20.11 32.19 -42.26
N ARG A 458 19.34 31.99 -43.35
CA ARG A 458 19.54 32.65 -44.64
C ARG A 458 18.68 33.90 -44.82
N GLY A 459 17.87 34.32 -43.83
CA GLY A 459 16.99 35.47 -43.93
C GLY A 459 15.81 35.31 -44.90
N GLU A 460 15.48 34.05 -45.30
CA GLU A 460 14.43 33.77 -46.26
C GLU A 460 13.09 33.50 -45.53
N ASN A 461 12.01 34.18 -45.98
CA ASN A 461 10.68 34.05 -45.40
C ASN A 461 9.98 32.77 -45.92
N TRP A 462 10.06 31.69 -45.18
CA TRP A 462 9.59 30.36 -45.57
C TRP A 462 8.08 30.28 -45.83
N THR A 463 7.31 31.16 -45.24
CA THR A 463 5.83 31.25 -45.39
C THR A 463 5.41 31.62 -46.80
N GLU A 464 6.22 32.36 -47.59
CA GLU A 464 5.89 32.70 -48.94
C GLU A 464 6.14 31.58 -49.96
N ARG A 465 7.18 30.76 -49.78
CA ARG A 465 7.46 29.57 -50.66
C ARG A 465 6.43 28.47 -50.54
N ALA A 466 5.84 28.26 -49.30
CA ALA A 466 4.81 27.26 -49.09
C ALA A 466 3.46 27.66 -49.77
N ARG A 467 3.17 28.95 -49.92
CA ARG A 467 2.01 29.43 -50.67
C ARG A 467 2.19 29.32 -52.19
N CYS A 468 3.39 29.52 -52.70
CA CYS A 468 3.65 29.44 -54.13
C CYS A 468 3.59 28.02 -54.70
N LYS A 469 3.92 26.96 -53.88
CA LYS A 469 3.79 25.55 -54.28
C LYS A 469 2.34 25.05 -54.27
N ARG A 470 1.45 25.59 -53.43
CA ARG A 470 0.02 25.17 -53.40
C ARG A 470 -0.83 25.85 -54.51
N GLY A 471 -0.32 26.89 -55.17
CA GLY A 471 -1.04 27.59 -56.25
C GLY A 471 -0.86 26.97 -57.63
N ARG A 472 -0.02 25.93 -57.82
CA ARG A 472 0.24 25.32 -59.14
C ARG A 472 -0.40 23.97 -59.38
N THR A 473 -1.22 23.45 -58.48
CA THR A 473 -1.89 22.17 -58.66
C THR A 473 -3.40 22.24 -58.89
N HIS A 474 -3.94 23.44 -59.25
CA HIS A 474 -5.34 23.59 -59.63
C HIS A 474 -5.47 24.42 -60.95
N SER A 475 -4.74 24.01 -62.01
CA SER A 475 -5.07 24.42 -63.37
C SER A 475 -4.36 23.48 -64.35
N SER A 476 -4.99 22.36 -64.57
CA SER A 476 -5.03 21.57 -65.84
C SER A 476 -6.01 20.42 -65.68
#